data_6f9a2b69de8d9ccc48727e58329d5ce1
#
_entry.id   6f9a2b69de8d9ccc48727e58329d5ce1
#
_cell.length_a   1.000
_cell.length_b   1.000
_cell.length_c   1.000
_cell.angle_alpha   90.00
_cell.angle_beta   90.00
_cell.angle_gamma   90.00
#
_symmetry.space_group_name_H-M   'P 1'
#
loop_
_entity.id
_entity.type
_entity.pdbx_description
1 polymer ?
#
loop_
_entity_poly.entity_id
_entity_poly.type
_entity_poly.pdbx_seq_one_letter_code
_entity_poly.pdbx_strand_id
1 'polypeptide(L)'
;MELHRSDSHTEQTQTPMRLKMIVNLLQRQLERRAELLCMSRNQSLPAELGKSSFEPIEHGVQFILCHYKLDSTRCDYESLVAKIVWEEASKQWALYAYDQQKAQSEAWTPYPFLARSEDLTAIIREVEKDPKAYFWV
;
A
#
# COMPACT_ATOMS: atom_id res chain seq x y z
N MET A 1 35.77 -13.13 -23.94
CA MET A 1 35.26 -13.03 -23.78
C MET A 1 34.59 -12.72 -22.99
N GLU A 2 34.17 -12.22 -22.92
CA GLU A 2 33.50 -11.74 -22.36
C GLU A 2 32.47 -12.21 -21.81
N LEU A 3 32.07 -12.82 -21.77
CA LEU A 3 31.07 -13.39 -21.47
C LEU A 3 30.83 -13.66 -20.17
N HIS A 4 31.67 -13.96 -19.43
CA HIS A 4 31.54 -14.22 -18.20
C HIS A 4 30.92 -13.31 -17.42
N ARG A 5 31.13 -12.14 -17.57
CA ARG A 5 30.63 -11.16 -16.84
C ARG A 5 29.21 -11.12 -16.92
N SER A 6 28.69 -11.37 -17.99
CA SER A 6 27.33 -11.33 -18.19
C SER A 6 26.63 -12.40 -17.42
N ASP A 7 27.18 -13.54 -17.29
CA ASP A 7 26.64 -14.63 -16.56
C ASP A 7 26.44 -14.31 -15.10
N SER A 8 27.42 -13.73 -14.49
CA SER A 8 27.37 -13.35 -13.14
C SER A 8 26.30 -12.36 -12.90
N HIS A 9 26.18 -11.39 -13.76
CA HIS A 9 25.18 -10.37 -13.65
C HIS A 9 23.80 -10.95 -13.76
N THR A 10 23.57 -11.91 -14.64
CA THR A 10 22.30 -12.54 -14.81
C THR A 10 21.88 -13.29 -13.55
N GLU A 11 22.79 -13.98 -12.95
CA GLU A 11 22.48 -14.71 -11.73
C GLU A 11 22.09 -13.79 -10.61
N GLN A 12 22.74 -12.67 -10.50
CA GLN A 12 22.44 -11.74 -9.44
C GLN A 12 21.08 -11.10 -9.61
N THR A 13 20.61 -10.92 -10.82
CA THR A 13 19.35 -10.27 -11.06
C THR A 13 18.17 -11.22 -11.11
N GLN A 14 18.44 -12.51 -11.22
CA GLN A 14 17.36 -13.47 -11.28
C GLN A 14 16.86 -13.83 -9.91
N THR A 15 15.55 -13.80 -9.71
CA THR A 15 14.92 -14.23 -8.46
C THR A 15 14.60 -15.70 -8.57
N PRO A 16 14.96 -16.52 -7.58
CA PRO A 16 14.60 -17.93 -7.60
C PRO A 16 13.08 -18.12 -7.73
N MET A 17 12.68 -19.18 -8.42
CA MET A 17 11.27 -19.44 -8.64
C MET A 17 10.50 -19.51 -7.32
N ARG A 18 11.06 -20.14 -6.32
CA ARG A 18 10.43 -20.25 -5.02
C ARG A 18 10.18 -18.88 -4.40
N LEU A 19 11.14 -17.96 -4.49
CA LEU A 19 11.01 -16.63 -3.95
C LEU A 19 9.95 -15.85 -4.72
N LYS A 20 9.91 -15.99 -6.04
CA LYS A 20 8.88 -15.34 -6.84
C LYS A 20 7.50 -15.81 -6.44
N MET A 21 7.33 -17.08 -6.19
CA MET A 21 6.05 -17.62 -5.76
C MET A 21 5.63 -17.07 -4.41
N ILE A 22 6.56 -16.97 -3.48
CA ILE A 22 6.28 -16.43 -2.15
C ILE A 22 5.87 -14.96 -2.25
N VAL A 23 6.61 -14.18 -3.03
CA VAL A 23 6.30 -12.75 -3.20
C VAL A 23 4.93 -12.58 -3.84
N ASN A 24 4.58 -13.42 -4.83
CA ASN A 24 3.27 -13.36 -5.45
C ASN A 24 2.14 -13.70 -4.48
N LEU A 25 2.36 -14.67 -3.61
CA LEU A 25 1.37 -15.02 -2.59
C LEU A 25 1.19 -13.88 -1.60
N LEU A 26 2.29 -13.25 -1.19
CA LEU A 26 2.23 -12.11 -0.28
C LEU A 26 1.47 -10.95 -0.93
N GLN A 27 1.71 -10.72 -2.21
CA GLN A 27 1.01 -9.66 -2.94
C GLN A 27 -0.49 -9.93 -3.01
N ARG A 28 -0.89 -11.16 -3.31
CA ARG A 28 -2.30 -11.52 -3.35
C ARG A 28 -2.96 -11.40 -2.00
N GLN A 29 -2.26 -11.83 -0.96
CA GLN A 29 -2.75 -11.74 0.39
C GLN A 29 -2.98 -10.28 0.78
N LEU A 30 -2.03 -9.43 0.46
CA LEU A 30 -2.15 -8.01 0.74
C LEU A 30 -3.33 -7.39 -0.01
N GLU A 31 -3.47 -7.72 -1.30
CA GLU A 31 -4.58 -7.18 -2.10
C GLU A 31 -5.92 -7.61 -1.54
N ARG A 32 -6.02 -8.86 -1.12
CA ARG A 32 -7.25 -9.36 -0.52
C ARG A 32 -7.59 -8.62 0.77
N ARG A 33 -6.58 -8.39 1.61
CA ARG A 33 -6.77 -7.67 2.87
C ARG A 33 -7.13 -6.21 2.61
N ALA A 34 -6.52 -5.60 1.58
CA ALA A 34 -6.83 -4.23 1.19
C ALA A 34 -8.28 -4.11 0.71
N GLU A 35 -8.73 -5.08 -0.07
CA GLU A 35 -10.11 -5.09 -0.56
C GLU A 35 -11.09 -5.15 0.61
N LEU A 36 -10.84 -6.05 1.56
CA LEU A 36 -11.72 -6.19 2.72
C LEU A 36 -11.72 -4.93 3.59
N LEU A 37 -10.57 -4.29 3.73
CA LEU A 37 -10.46 -3.04 4.46
C LEU A 37 -11.34 -1.97 3.83
N CYS A 38 -11.23 -1.80 2.52
CA CYS A 38 -12.00 -0.78 1.81
C CYS A 38 -13.50 -1.08 1.90
N MET A 39 -13.89 -2.33 1.76
CA MET A 39 -15.30 -2.72 1.90
C MET A 39 -15.82 -2.40 3.29
N SER A 40 -15.05 -2.73 4.30
CA SER A 40 -15.45 -2.46 5.69
C SER A 40 -15.63 -0.98 5.94
N ARG A 41 -14.70 -0.17 5.47
CA ARG A 41 -14.82 1.28 5.65
C ARG A 41 -16.02 1.84 4.90
N ASN A 42 -16.23 1.40 3.66
CA ASN A 42 -17.32 1.91 2.84
C ASN A 42 -18.69 1.52 3.38
N GLN A 43 -18.78 0.41 4.07
CA GLN A 43 -20.02 -0.01 4.71
C GLN A 43 -20.30 0.74 6.01
N SER A 44 -19.26 1.18 6.69
CA SER A 44 -19.37 1.79 8.01
C SER A 44 -19.52 3.31 7.97
N LEU A 45 -19.16 3.94 6.85
CA LEU A 45 -19.11 5.40 6.76
C LEU A 45 -20.03 5.92 5.68
N PRO A 46 -20.61 7.12 5.88
CA PRO A 46 -21.46 7.72 4.85
C PRO A 46 -20.63 8.11 3.62
N ALA A 47 -21.26 8.07 2.47
CA ALA A 47 -20.60 8.39 1.20
C ALA A 47 -20.10 9.83 1.15
N GLU A 48 -20.69 10.73 1.90
CA GLU A 48 -20.26 12.13 1.96
C GLU A 48 -18.85 12.29 2.50
N LEU A 49 -18.36 11.33 3.28
CA LEU A 49 -17.01 11.39 3.81
C LEU A 49 -15.99 10.83 2.83
N GLY A 50 -16.44 10.43 1.65
CA GLY A 50 -15.57 9.84 0.64
C GLY A 50 -15.64 8.34 0.66
N LYS A 51 -15.10 7.73 -0.39
CA LYS A 51 -15.09 6.28 -0.55
C LYS A 51 -13.67 5.78 -0.57
N SER A 52 -13.41 4.74 0.22
CA SER A 52 -12.08 4.12 0.28
C SER A 52 -11.90 3.16 -0.87
N SER A 53 -10.75 3.21 -1.52
CA SER A 53 -10.37 2.24 -2.54
C SER A 53 -8.86 2.02 -2.47
N PHE A 54 -8.38 1.08 -3.25
CA PHE A 54 -6.96 0.83 -3.32
C PHE A 54 -6.58 0.43 -4.73
N GLU A 55 -5.30 0.53 -5.03
CA GLU A 55 -4.77 -0.01 -6.26
C GLU A 55 -3.45 -0.70 -6.00
N PRO A 56 -3.16 -1.78 -6.72
CA PRO A 56 -1.88 -2.47 -6.58
C PRO A 56 -0.75 -1.59 -7.10
N ILE A 57 0.38 -1.66 -6.40
CA ILE A 57 1.62 -1.04 -6.86
C ILE A 57 2.70 -2.11 -6.79
N GLU A 58 3.89 -1.79 -7.24
CA GLU A 58 4.98 -2.75 -7.19
C GLU A 58 5.27 -3.11 -5.73
N HIS A 59 5.21 -4.39 -5.42
CA HIS A 59 5.45 -4.93 -4.08
C HIS A 59 4.49 -4.42 -2.99
N GLY A 60 3.31 -3.95 -3.39
CA GLY A 60 2.40 -3.47 -2.39
C GLY A 60 1.07 -2.97 -2.92
N VAL A 61 0.42 -2.14 -2.12
CA VAL A 61 -0.82 -1.47 -2.50
C VAL A 61 -0.77 -0.04 -2.00
N GLN A 62 -1.51 0.84 -2.65
CA GLN A 62 -1.74 2.19 -2.12
C GLN A 62 -3.23 2.42 -1.98
N PHE A 63 -3.60 3.12 -0.90
CA PHE A 63 -4.99 3.41 -0.58
C PHE A 63 -5.34 4.81 -1.04
N ILE A 64 -6.57 4.97 -1.49
CA ILE A 64 -7.06 6.18 -2.12
C ILE A 64 -8.39 6.54 -1.51
N LEU A 65 -8.57 7.82 -1.24
CA LEU A 65 -9.86 8.35 -0.82
C LEU A 65 -10.47 9.09 -2.00
N CYS A 66 -11.62 8.63 -2.43
CA CYS A 66 -12.34 9.20 -3.54
C CYS A 66 -13.36 10.19 -3.00
N HIS A 67 -13.26 11.43 -3.45
CA HIS A 67 -14.14 12.51 -2.98
C HIS A 67 -15.23 12.78 -4.00
N TYR A 68 -16.46 12.95 -3.51
CA TYR A 68 -17.61 13.20 -4.37
C TYR A 68 -18.12 14.62 -4.13
N LYS A 69 -18.51 15.29 -5.21
CA LYS A 69 -19.25 16.53 -5.05
C LYS A 69 -20.68 16.20 -4.67
N LEU A 70 -21.36 17.16 -4.13
CA LEU A 70 -22.75 17.03 -3.76
C LEU A 70 -23.55 16.54 -4.95
N ASP A 71 -24.36 15.53 -4.76
CA ASP A 71 -25.22 14.92 -5.79
C ASP A 71 -24.46 14.21 -6.92
N SER A 72 -23.17 14.00 -6.79
CA SER A 72 -22.41 13.29 -7.80
C SER A 72 -22.36 11.79 -7.48
N THR A 73 -22.45 10.97 -8.51
CA THR A 73 -22.30 9.54 -8.35
C THR A 73 -20.92 9.05 -8.80
N ARG A 74 -20.07 9.99 -9.27
CA ARG A 74 -18.73 9.67 -9.72
C ARG A 74 -17.71 10.32 -8.82
N CYS A 75 -16.54 9.70 -8.74
CA CYS A 75 -15.44 10.30 -8.01
C CYS A 75 -14.99 11.57 -8.71
N ASP A 76 -15.00 12.69 -8.01
CA ASP A 76 -14.59 13.97 -8.57
C ASP A 76 -13.09 14.18 -8.48
N TYR A 77 -12.47 13.76 -7.39
CA TYR A 77 -11.02 13.76 -7.28
C TYR A 77 -10.58 12.74 -6.23
N GLU A 78 -9.34 12.32 -6.34
CA GLU A 78 -8.76 11.29 -5.49
C GLU A 78 -7.62 11.87 -4.67
N SER A 79 -7.50 11.40 -3.43
CA SER A 79 -6.37 11.73 -2.57
C SER A 79 -5.64 10.46 -2.20
N LEU A 80 -4.32 10.46 -2.32
CA LEU A 80 -3.51 9.37 -1.82
C LEU A 80 -3.50 9.41 -0.31
N VAL A 81 -3.58 8.26 0.33
CA VAL A 81 -3.79 8.16 1.77
C VAL A 81 -2.66 7.41 2.45
N ALA A 82 -2.41 6.21 2.01
CA ALA A 82 -1.43 5.32 2.64
C ALA A 82 -0.90 4.35 1.62
N LYS A 83 0.26 3.76 1.88
CA LYS A 83 0.73 2.64 1.09
C LYS A 83 1.42 1.63 1.99
N ILE A 84 1.24 0.37 1.64
CA ILE A 84 1.87 -0.75 2.31
C ILE A 84 2.73 -1.45 1.28
N VAL A 85 4.02 -1.63 1.57
CA VAL A 85 4.93 -2.32 0.67
C VAL A 85 5.69 -3.42 1.43
N TRP A 86 6.02 -4.48 0.70
CA TRP A 86 6.83 -5.56 1.24
C TRP A 86 8.30 -5.21 1.07
N GLU A 87 9.06 -5.31 2.14
CA GLU A 87 10.51 -5.11 2.11
C GLU A 87 11.20 -6.45 2.22
N GLU A 88 11.70 -6.93 1.12
CA GLU A 88 12.33 -8.26 1.08
C GLU A 88 13.57 -8.32 1.96
N ALA A 89 14.34 -7.27 2.01
CA ALA A 89 15.58 -7.24 2.79
C ALA A 89 15.34 -7.47 4.28
N SER A 90 14.30 -6.87 4.84
CA SER A 90 13.99 -6.99 6.25
C SER A 90 12.87 -7.99 6.54
N LYS A 91 12.24 -8.53 5.51
CA LYS A 91 11.12 -9.45 5.63
C LYS A 91 9.98 -8.85 6.45
N GLN A 92 9.69 -7.59 6.16
CA GLN A 92 8.64 -6.86 6.87
C GLN A 92 7.78 -6.06 5.91
N TRP A 93 6.59 -5.74 6.37
CA TRP A 93 5.72 -4.80 5.69
C TRP A 93 6.06 -3.39 6.17
N ALA A 94 6.12 -2.44 5.25
CA ALA A 94 6.38 -1.04 5.59
C ALA A 94 5.13 -0.24 5.30
N LEU A 95 4.80 0.67 6.20
CA LEU A 95 3.60 1.50 6.10
C LEU A 95 3.99 2.97 5.98
N TYR A 96 3.45 3.62 4.95
CA TYR A 96 3.71 5.03 4.68
C TYR A 96 2.41 5.80 4.65
N ALA A 97 2.47 7.03 5.11
CA ALA A 97 1.36 7.97 4.99
C ALA A 97 1.71 9.03 3.95
N TYR A 98 0.71 9.55 3.26
CA TYR A 98 0.91 10.56 2.24
C TYR A 98 0.67 11.93 2.85
N ASP A 99 1.69 12.79 2.79
CA ASP A 99 1.58 14.15 3.31
C ASP A 99 1.25 15.10 2.16
N GLN A 100 0.02 15.56 2.14
CA GLN A 100 -0.48 16.43 1.08
C GLN A 100 0.23 17.77 1.00
N GLN A 101 0.87 18.17 2.08
CA GLN A 101 1.50 19.49 2.14
C GLN A 101 2.95 19.47 1.67
N LYS A 102 3.52 18.30 1.46
CA LYS A 102 4.90 18.19 1.01
C LYS A 102 4.98 18.08 -0.49
N ALA A 103 6.15 18.36 -1.04
CA ALA A 103 6.42 18.16 -2.46
C ALA A 103 6.19 16.69 -2.79
N GLN A 104 5.70 16.42 -4.00
CA GLN A 104 5.31 15.07 -4.41
C GLN A 104 6.43 14.05 -4.20
N SER A 105 7.66 14.44 -4.44
CA SER A 105 8.80 13.54 -4.28
C SER A 105 9.08 13.18 -2.82
N GLU A 106 8.55 13.94 -1.88
CA GLU A 106 8.78 13.73 -0.44
C GLU A 106 7.50 13.46 0.33
N ALA A 107 6.39 13.29 -0.37
CA ALA A 107 5.10 13.20 0.28
C ALA A 107 4.87 11.88 1.01
N TRP A 108 5.49 10.79 0.55
CA TRP A 108 5.38 9.50 1.22
C TRP A 108 6.35 9.46 2.40
N THR A 109 5.83 9.42 3.61
CA THR A 109 6.67 9.39 4.83
C THR A 109 6.32 8.15 5.65
N PRO A 110 7.30 7.53 6.31
CA PRO A 110 6.99 6.38 7.16
C PRO A 110 5.99 6.77 8.23
N TYR A 111 5.00 5.91 8.43
CA TYR A 111 3.99 6.18 9.46
C TYR A 111 4.65 6.03 10.84
N PRO A 112 4.68 7.09 11.65
CA PRO A 112 5.54 7.08 12.85
C PRO A 112 5.09 6.15 13.97
N PHE A 113 3.82 5.73 13.96
CA PHE A 113 3.31 4.91 15.06
C PHE A 113 3.42 3.42 14.76
N LEU A 114 3.65 3.04 13.51
CA LEU A 114 3.87 1.66 13.11
C LEU A 114 4.46 1.66 11.71
N ALA A 115 5.75 1.94 11.60
CA ALA A 115 6.38 2.09 10.30
C ALA A 115 6.69 0.75 9.62
N ARG A 116 6.95 -0.29 10.39
CA ARG A 116 7.26 -1.62 9.88
C ARG A 116 6.73 -2.69 10.81
N SER A 117 6.35 -3.83 10.24
CA SER A 117 5.93 -4.97 11.03
C SER A 117 5.96 -6.24 10.19
N GLU A 118 6.25 -7.35 10.82
CA GLU A 118 6.11 -8.66 10.18
C GLU A 118 4.65 -9.07 10.14
N ASP A 119 3.81 -8.44 10.96
CA ASP A 119 2.41 -8.80 11.10
C ASP A 119 1.54 -7.92 10.21
N LEU A 120 1.12 -8.46 9.08
CA LEU A 120 0.27 -7.72 8.15
C LEU A 120 -1.06 -7.31 8.80
N THR A 121 -1.58 -8.15 9.69
CA THR A 121 -2.84 -7.82 10.37
C THR A 121 -2.70 -6.54 11.19
N ALA A 122 -1.58 -6.35 11.86
CA ALA A 122 -1.34 -5.13 12.63
C ALA A 122 -1.30 -3.91 11.73
N ILE A 123 -0.61 -4.02 10.60
CA ILE A 123 -0.51 -2.94 9.62
C ILE A 123 -1.90 -2.60 9.04
N ILE A 124 -2.65 -3.60 8.63
CA ILE A 124 -3.98 -3.42 8.05
C ILE A 124 -4.92 -2.77 9.08
N ARG A 125 -4.86 -3.23 10.31
CA ARG A 125 -5.74 -2.69 11.36
C ARG A 125 -5.43 -1.22 11.63
N GLU A 126 -4.15 -0.87 11.60
CA GLU A 126 -3.75 0.51 11.82
C GLU A 126 -4.31 1.44 10.74
N VAL A 127 -4.27 0.99 9.49
CA VAL A 127 -4.82 1.78 8.38
C VAL A 127 -6.35 1.82 8.46
N GLU A 128 -6.98 0.68 8.71
CA GLU A 128 -8.43 0.60 8.73
C GLU A 128 -9.03 1.45 9.83
N LYS A 129 -8.53 1.31 11.04
CA LYS A 129 -9.09 2.01 12.21
C LYS A 129 -8.59 3.44 12.34
N ASP A 130 -7.40 3.71 11.79
CA ASP A 130 -6.81 5.04 11.79
C ASP A 130 -6.91 5.69 13.17
N PRO A 131 -6.37 5.05 14.22
CA PRO A 131 -6.58 5.56 15.59
C PRO A 131 -5.95 6.91 15.84
N LYS A 132 -5.00 7.33 15.00
CA LYS A 132 -4.33 8.62 15.15
C LYS A 132 -4.87 9.67 14.16
N ALA A 133 -5.91 9.33 13.41
CA ALA A 133 -6.50 10.21 12.41
C ALA A 133 -5.44 10.73 11.42
N TYR A 134 -4.65 9.82 10.92
CA TYR A 134 -3.49 10.11 10.07
C TYR A 134 -3.76 9.91 8.59
N PHE A 135 -4.66 8.99 8.26
CA PHE A 135 -4.82 8.54 6.88
C PHE A 135 -6.04 9.11 6.18
N TRP A 136 -7.20 8.90 6.75
CA TRP A 136 -8.45 9.15 6.03
C TRP A 136 -9.06 10.53 6.33
N VAL A 137 -8.25 11.45 6.71
CA VAL A 137 -8.72 12.79 7.09
C VAL A 137 -8.47 13.83 6.03
#